data_53fd7d322f6391a29fc02b0afe194027
#
_entry.id   53fd7d322f6391a29fc02b0afe194027
#
_cell.length_a   1.000
_cell.length_b   1.000
_cell.length_c   1.000
_cell.angle_alpha   90.00
_cell.angle_beta   90.00
_cell.angle_gamma   90.00
#
_symmetry.space_group_name_H-M   'P 1'
#
loop_
_entity.id
_entity.type
_entity.pdbx_description
1 polymer ?
#
loop_
_entity_poly.entity_id
_entity_poly.type
_entity_poly.pdbx_seq_one_letter_code
_entity_poly.pdbx_strand_id
1 'polypeptide(L)'
;MFGNLDTTVLQQLWWIIDSLVGSLFLFLIFVQGGQTLLGQLGKTPLEKSLIINSLGRKWELTFTTLVLFGGALFAAFPKFYATSFGGAYWVWILILFTFVIQAVSYEFRKKPGNFLGEKVYEVFLFINGSVGILLIGAAVGTFFTGSNFRLNEYNFVFWTNPLRGLEAAFSLFNLSLGLFLVFNARILGAMYLVNNIDFKGHEELEARTRKAVLVNLICALPFLLYVLGSLLFMDGFGVDPKTGVVSVVSGKYLSNLLAMPLVLVFLLLGLVLVVWGVVTTAFRGKNNGIWFGGLGTVLVGMTVFFIAGFNNTPFYPSKADLQSSLTIYNASSSHYTLTVMSYVALIIPLVLAYIIYVWRLMDARKISAAEVTGEQANEMY
;
A
#
# COMPACT_ATOMS: atom_id res chain seq x y z
N MET A 1 4.64 30.14 12.93
CA MET A 1 5.17 28.80 13.07
C MET A 1 5.46 28.23 11.67
N PHE A 2 4.56 27.54 10.99
CA PHE A 2 4.85 26.99 9.63
C PHE A 2 5.10 28.05 8.56
N GLY A 3 4.43 29.20 8.60
CA GLY A 3 4.62 30.27 7.62
C GLY A 3 6.02 30.93 7.60
N ASN A 4 6.85 30.65 8.61
CA ASN A 4 8.24 31.11 8.66
C ASN A 4 9.25 30.06 8.21
N LEU A 5 8.79 28.87 7.79
CA LEU A 5 9.66 27.83 7.25
C LEU A 5 9.90 28.08 5.76
N ASP A 6 11.10 27.75 5.30
CA ASP A 6 11.40 27.77 3.87
C ASP A 6 10.50 26.81 3.11
N THR A 7 10.19 27.14 1.86
CA THR A 7 9.41 26.28 0.97
C THR A 7 10.00 24.88 0.86
N THR A 8 11.33 24.77 0.77
CA THR A 8 12.04 23.48 0.70
C THR A 8 11.77 22.62 1.93
N VAL A 9 11.75 23.19 3.11
CA VAL A 9 11.44 22.47 4.36
C VAL A 9 10.01 21.97 4.38
N LEU A 10 9.06 22.79 3.91
CA LEU A 10 7.66 22.38 3.79
C LEU A 10 7.46 21.26 2.76
N GLN A 11 8.17 21.32 1.61
CA GLN A 11 8.15 20.27 0.59
C GLN A 11 8.68 18.94 1.13
N GLN A 12 9.77 18.97 1.88
CA GLN A 12 10.33 17.78 2.53
C GLN A 12 9.40 17.25 3.62
N LEU A 13 8.81 18.11 4.43
CA LEU A 13 7.83 17.75 5.45
C LEU A 13 6.63 17.01 4.84
N TRP A 14 6.09 17.55 3.74
CA TRP A 14 4.94 16.94 3.06
C TRP A 14 5.30 15.62 2.39
N TRP A 15 6.52 15.50 1.87
CA TRP A 15 7.00 14.20 1.37
C TRP A 15 7.09 13.14 2.48
N ILE A 16 7.52 13.54 3.69
CA ILE A 16 7.53 12.64 4.85
C ILE A 16 6.10 12.24 5.25
N ILE A 17 5.16 13.18 5.31
CA ILE A 17 3.76 12.91 5.66
C ILE A 17 3.12 11.99 4.63
N ASP A 18 3.25 12.29 3.34
CA ASP A 18 2.70 11.46 2.27
C ASP A 18 3.32 10.05 2.25
N SER A 19 4.64 9.95 2.49
CA SER A 19 5.32 8.67 2.63
C SER A 19 4.78 7.85 3.80
N LEU A 20 4.48 8.48 4.92
CA LEU A 20 3.86 7.82 6.07
C LEU A 20 2.44 7.33 5.75
N VAL A 21 1.60 8.17 5.15
CA VAL A 21 0.22 7.80 4.78
C VAL A 21 0.22 6.68 3.75
N GLY A 22 1.07 6.77 2.72
CA GLY A 22 1.24 5.69 1.73
C GLY A 22 1.72 4.38 2.38
N SER A 23 2.64 4.45 3.33
CA SER A 23 3.15 3.27 4.04
C SER A 23 2.12 2.66 5.00
N LEU A 24 1.28 3.49 5.64
CA LEU A 24 0.13 3.02 6.42
C LEU A 24 -0.89 2.29 5.52
N PHE A 25 -1.14 2.80 4.33
CA PHE A 25 -1.95 2.09 3.34
C PHE A 25 -1.35 0.73 2.99
N LEU A 26 -0.02 0.63 2.78
CA LEU A 26 0.66 -0.66 2.52
C LEU A 26 0.54 -1.66 3.70
N PHE A 27 0.35 -1.20 4.92
CA PHE A 27 -0.02 -2.07 6.03
C PHE A 27 -1.49 -2.50 5.94
N LEU A 28 -2.40 -1.56 5.70
CA LEU A 28 -3.85 -1.80 5.72
C LEU A 28 -4.34 -2.74 4.61
N ILE A 29 -3.56 -2.95 3.54
CA ILE A 29 -3.87 -3.94 2.50
C ILE A 29 -3.89 -5.39 3.00
N PHE A 30 -3.66 -5.61 4.31
CA PHE A 30 -3.91 -6.93 4.92
C PHE A 30 -5.36 -7.41 4.69
N VAL A 31 -6.32 -6.49 4.57
CA VAL A 31 -7.70 -6.80 4.21
C VAL A 31 -7.75 -7.46 2.85
N GLN A 32 -7.15 -6.82 1.83
CA GLN A 32 -7.09 -7.32 0.46
C GLN A 32 -6.35 -8.67 0.39
N GLY A 33 -5.24 -8.77 1.11
CA GLY A 33 -4.49 -10.02 1.20
C GLY A 33 -5.28 -11.15 1.85
N GLY A 34 -5.97 -10.87 2.97
CA GLY A 34 -6.79 -11.82 3.69
C GLY A 34 -7.97 -12.35 2.85
N GLN A 35 -8.66 -11.47 2.10
CA GLN A 35 -9.79 -11.88 1.27
C GLN A 35 -9.37 -12.77 0.09
N THR A 36 -8.13 -12.68 -0.42
CA THR A 36 -7.61 -13.62 -1.42
C THR A 36 -7.41 -15.03 -0.87
N LEU A 37 -7.29 -15.17 0.45
CA LEU A 37 -7.13 -16.46 1.12
C LEU A 37 -8.46 -17.18 1.36
N LEU A 38 -9.60 -16.52 1.13
CA LEU A 38 -10.94 -17.02 1.45
C LEU A 38 -11.20 -18.44 0.93
N GLY A 39 -10.98 -18.68 -0.36
CA GLY A 39 -11.19 -20.00 -0.97
C GLY A 39 -10.15 -21.04 -0.54
N GLN A 40 -8.99 -20.62 -0.10
CA GLN A 40 -7.91 -21.48 0.36
C GLN A 40 -8.11 -21.93 1.82
N LEU A 41 -8.53 -21.02 2.69
CA LEU A 41 -8.68 -21.22 4.12
C LEU A 41 -10.09 -21.73 4.50
N GLY A 42 -11.15 -21.07 4.01
CA GLY A 42 -12.54 -21.36 4.34
C GLY A 42 -13.06 -22.60 3.57
N LYS A 43 -13.19 -23.72 4.24
CA LYS A 43 -13.70 -24.98 3.66
C LYS A 43 -15.20 -25.13 3.85
N THR A 44 -15.76 -24.52 4.88
CA THR A 44 -17.19 -24.51 5.17
C THR A 44 -17.78 -23.12 4.99
N PRO A 45 -19.11 -22.98 4.78
CA PRO A 45 -19.76 -21.67 4.74
C PRO A 45 -19.53 -20.84 6.01
N LEU A 46 -19.49 -21.49 7.18
CA LEU A 46 -19.22 -20.84 8.46
C LEU A 46 -17.80 -20.29 8.53
N GLU A 47 -16.79 -21.07 8.13
CA GLU A 47 -15.40 -20.60 8.10
C GLU A 47 -15.22 -19.40 7.15
N LYS A 48 -15.87 -19.43 5.98
CA LYS A 48 -15.86 -18.28 5.05
C LYS A 48 -16.50 -17.04 5.68
N SER A 49 -17.61 -17.21 6.38
CA SER A 49 -18.28 -16.12 7.08
C SER A 49 -17.39 -15.52 8.19
N LEU A 50 -16.70 -16.34 8.99
CA LEU A 50 -15.73 -15.87 9.97
C LEU A 50 -14.64 -15.02 9.34
N ILE A 51 -14.05 -15.48 8.21
CA ILE A 51 -12.99 -14.76 7.50
C ILE A 51 -13.53 -13.43 6.96
N ILE A 52 -14.67 -13.45 6.26
CA ILE A 52 -15.22 -12.23 5.63
C ILE A 52 -15.61 -11.20 6.68
N ASN A 53 -16.27 -11.60 7.76
CA ASN A 53 -16.66 -10.66 8.81
C ASN A 53 -15.45 -10.11 9.58
N SER A 54 -14.39 -10.91 9.75
CA SER A 54 -13.13 -10.42 10.32
C SER A 54 -12.53 -9.30 9.48
N LEU A 55 -12.42 -9.47 8.18
CA LEU A 55 -11.86 -8.49 7.25
C LEU A 55 -12.84 -7.34 6.97
N GLY A 56 -14.13 -7.64 6.90
CA GLY A 56 -15.20 -6.70 6.62
C GLY A 56 -15.24 -5.51 7.57
N ARG A 57 -14.90 -5.72 8.85
CA ARG A 57 -14.80 -4.62 9.83
C ARG A 57 -13.71 -3.58 9.50
N LYS A 58 -12.83 -3.84 8.53
CA LYS A 58 -11.66 -2.96 8.21
C LYS A 58 -11.58 -2.57 6.74
N TRP A 59 -12.42 -3.07 5.85
CA TRP A 59 -12.27 -2.82 4.42
C TRP A 59 -12.40 -1.34 4.04
N GLU A 60 -13.31 -0.62 4.68
CA GLU A 60 -13.50 0.82 4.45
C GLU A 60 -12.26 1.63 4.86
N LEU A 61 -11.62 1.24 5.97
CA LEU A 61 -10.41 1.93 6.45
C LEU A 61 -9.29 1.83 5.43
N THR A 62 -9.15 0.71 4.73
CA THR A 62 -8.13 0.55 3.68
C THR A 62 -8.44 1.46 2.50
N PHE A 63 -9.69 1.47 2.03
CA PHE A 63 -10.08 2.29 0.90
C PHE A 63 -9.97 3.79 1.22
N THR A 64 -10.47 4.23 2.38
CA THR A 64 -10.34 5.62 2.81
C THR A 64 -8.90 6.07 2.97
N THR A 65 -7.99 5.19 3.39
CA THR A 65 -6.56 5.53 3.47
C THR A 65 -5.93 5.68 2.09
N LEU A 66 -6.33 4.88 1.09
CA LEU A 66 -5.91 5.09 -0.30
C LEU A 66 -6.39 6.44 -0.83
N VAL A 67 -7.65 6.81 -0.57
CA VAL A 67 -8.22 8.11 -0.95
C VAL A 67 -7.51 9.26 -0.22
N LEU A 68 -7.20 9.08 1.07
CA LEU A 68 -6.44 10.05 1.85
C LEU A 68 -5.04 10.27 1.27
N PHE A 69 -4.34 9.20 0.89
CA PHE A 69 -3.03 9.29 0.25
C PHE A 69 -3.10 10.05 -1.09
N GLY A 70 -4.08 9.71 -1.94
CA GLY A 70 -4.31 10.45 -3.19
C GLY A 70 -4.66 11.92 -2.96
N GLY A 71 -5.50 12.23 -1.96
CA GLY A 71 -5.87 13.59 -1.58
C GLY A 71 -4.70 14.41 -1.03
N ALA A 72 -3.85 13.81 -0.21
CA ALA A 72 -2.64 14.45 0.31
C ALA A 72 -1.65 14.77 -0.83
N LEU A 73 -1.43 13.82 -1.74
CA LEU A 73 -0.62 14.04 -2.95
C LEU A 73 -1.22 15.10 -3.88
N PHE A 74 -2.55 15.15 -4.03
CA PHE A 74 -3.22 16.21 -4.80
C PHE A 74 -2.93 17.59 -4.22
N ALA A 75 -2.98 17.72 -2.92
CA ALA A 75 -2.79 19.01 -2.26
C ALA A 75 -1.31 19.39 -2.14
N ALA A 76 -0.41 18.46 -1.80
CA ALA A 76 1.02 18.72 -1.61
C ALA A 76 1.81 18.72 -2.94
N PHE A 77 1.50 17.76 -3.84
CA PHE A 77 2.22 17.54 -5.11
C PHE A 77 1.26 17.47 -6.29
N PRO A 78 0.51 18.57 -6.59
CA PRO A 78 -0.56 18.57 -7.61
C PRO A 78 -0.07 18.18 -9.00
N LYS A 79 1.17 18.52 -9.36
CA LYS A 79 1.75 18.16 -10.65
C LYS A 79 1.93 16.64 -10.79
N PHE A 80 2.35 15.96 -9.71
CA PHE A 80 2.42 14.51 -9.68
C PHE A 80 1.01 13.90 -9.74
N TYR A 81 0.06 14.42 -8.98
CA TYR A 81 -1.31 13.94 -9.03
C TYR A 81 -1.90 14.01 -10.44
N ALA A 82 -1.74 15.17 -11.11
CA ALA A 82 -2.20 15.33 -12.48
C ALA A 82 -1.50 14.40 -13.47
N THR A 83 -0.19 14.16 -13.29
CA THR A 83 0.62 13.32 -14.19
C THR A 83 0.32 11.84 -14.00
N SER A 84 0.25 11.36 -12.75
CA SER A 84 0.04 9.95 -12.41
C SER A 84 -1.44 9.61 -12.36
N PHE A 85 -2.20 10.15 -11.39
CA PHE A 85 -3.62 9.79 -11.20
C PHE A 85 -4.50 10.23 -12.38
N GLY A 86 -4.30 11.45 -12.89
CA GLY A 86 -5.01 11.95 -14.04
C GLY A 86 -4.51 11.41 -15.38
N GLY A 87 -3.17 11.34 -15.52
CA GLY A 87 -2.53 10.99 -16.79
C GLY A 87 -2.42 9.49 -17.05
N ALA A 88 -2.00 8.70 -16.03
CA ALA A 88 -1.95 7.23 -16.11
C ALA A 88 -3.33 6.60 -15.84
N TYR A 89 -4.36 7.11 -16.48
CA TYR A 89 -5.74 6.82 -16.10
C TYR A 89 -6.14 5.34 -16.24
N TRP A 90 -5.58 4.58 -17.17
CA TRP A 90 -5.94 3.17 -17.31
C TRP A 90 -5.58 2.33 -16.09
N VAL A 91 -4.39 2.50 -15.55
CA VAL A 91 -4.00 1.77 -14.34
C VAL A 91 -4.83 2.19 -13.13
N TRP A 92 -5.10 3.50 -12.99
CA TRP A 92 -5.89 4.01 -11.87
C TRP A 92 -7.37 3.68 -11.96
N ILE A 93 -7.97 3.67 -13.18
CA ILE A 93 -9.35 3.20 -13.40
C ILE A 93 -9.47 1.72 -13.04
N LEU A 94 -8.51 0.88 -13.43
CA LEU A 94 -8.54 -0.54 -13.08
C LEU A 94 -8.40 -0.75 -11.57
N ILE A 95 -7.48 -0.02 -10.91
CA ILE A 95 -7.36 -0.06 -9.44
C ILE A 95 -8.70 0.33 -8.80
N LEU A 96 -9.26 1.49 -9.17
CA LEU A 96 -10.53 1.97 -8.64
C LEU A 96 -11.66 0.95 -8.85
N PHE A 97 -11.77 0.37 -10.05
CA PHE A 97 -12.78 -0.62 -10.35
C PHE A 97 -12.66 -1.86 -9.46
N THR A 98 -11.42 -2.31 -9.15
CA THR A 98 -11.23 -3.43 -8.21
C THR A 98 -11.73 -3.10 -6.80
N PHE A 99 -11.57 -1.86 -6.33
CA PHE A 99 -12.10 -1.44 -5.03
C PHE A 99 -13.63 -1.26 -5.05
N VAL A 100 -14.21 -0.83 -6.17
CA VAL A 100 -15.67 -0.77 -6.33
C VAL A 100 -16.30 -2.16 -6.22
N ILE A 101 -15.76 -3.16 -6.94
CA ILE A 101 -16.28 -4.53 -6.84
C ILE A 101 -16.04 -5.17 -5.46
N GLN A 102 -14.99 -4.75 -4.73
CA GLN A 102 -14.78 -5.13 -3.34
C GLN A 102 -15.92 -4.60 -2.45
N ALA A 103 -16.23 -3.30 -2.55
CA ALA A 103 -17.30 -2.68 -1.77
C ALA A 103 -18.64 -3.37 -2.00
N VAL A 104 -18.99 -3.55 -3.29
CA VAL A 104 -20.20 -4.28 -3.68
C VAL A 104 -20.23 -5.70 -3.10
N SER A 105 -19.06 -6.37 -3.02
CA SER A 105 -18.99 -7.73 -2.51
C SER A 105 -19.26 -7.81 -1.02
N TYR A 106 -18.70 -6.91 -0.22
CA TYR A 106 -19.00 -6.86 1.21
C TYR A 106 -20.48 -6.54 1.47
N GLU A 107 -21.07 -5.59 0.74
CA GLU A 107 -22.44 -5.15 0.96
C GLU A 107 -23.50 -6.15 0.49
N PHE A 108 -23.29 -6.85 -0.63
CA PHE A 108 -24.36 -7.59 -1.30
C PHE A 108 -24.20 -9.12 -1.29
N ARG A 109 -23.06 -9.67 -0.86
CA ARG A 109 -22.79 -11.13 -0.91
C ARG A 109 -23.88 -11.95 -0.24
N LYS A 110 -24.35 -11.54 0.95
CA LYS A 110 -25.38 -12.27 1.75
C LYS A 110 -26.76 -11.63 1.74
N LYS A 111 -26.96 -10.53 0.99
CA LYS A 111 -28.27 -9.86 0.99
C LYS A 111 -29.34 -10.73 0.34
N PRO A 112 -30.60 -10.70 0.86
CA PRO A 112 -31.74 -11.32 0.19
C PRO A 112 -31.87 -10.77 -1.24
N GLY A 113 -32.12 -11.66 -2.21
CA GLY A 113 -32.22 -11.28 -3.62
C GLY A 113 -30.89 -11.18 -4.38
N ASN A 114 -29.80 -11.66 -3.80
CA ASN A 114 -28.51 -11.79 -4.49
C ASN A 114 -28.66 -12.71 -5.71
N PHE A 115 -28.70 -12.12 -6.94
CA PHE A 115 -28.89 -12.84 -8.19
C PHE A 115 -27.58 -13.39 -8.77
N LEU A 116 -26.42 -12.84 -8.39
CA LEU A 116 -25.11 -13.30 -8.86
C LEU A 116 -24.60 -14.54 -8.13
N GLY A 117 -25.08 -14.75 -6.90
CA GLY A 117 -24.62 -15.82 -6.01
C GLY A 117 -23.31 -15.46 -5.28
N GLU A 118 -23.12 -16.04 -4.09
CA GLU A 118 -21.98 -15.72 -3.20
C GLU A 118 -20.61 -15.91 -3.86
N LYS A 119 -20.46 -16.93 -4.72
CA LYS A 119 -19.18 -17.24 -5.38
C LYS A 119 -18.67 -16.10 -6.28
N VAL A 120 -19.56 -15.38 -6.96
CA VAL A 120 -19.16 -14.26 -7.83
C VAL A 120 -18.56 -13.14 -6.99
N TYR A 121 -19.16 -12.80 -5.87
CA TYR A 121 -18.63 -11.80 -4.97
C TYR A 121 -17.31 -12.24 -4.32
N GLU A 122 -17.15 -13.53 -4.00
CA GLU A 122 -15.87 -14.08 -3.54
C GLU A 122 -14.76 -13.94 -4.60
N VAL A 123 -15.10 -14.12 -5.88
CA VAL A 123 -14.17 -13.87 -7.00
C VAL A 123 -13.83 -12.38 -7.10
N PHE A 124 -14.79 -11.47 -6.92
CA PHE A 124 -14.55 -10.04 -6.91
C PHE A 124 -13.59 -9.63 -5.78
N LEU A 125 -13.75 -10.18 -4.59
CA LEU A 125 -12.80 -10.00 -3.48
C LEU A 125 -11.41 -10.49 -3.85
N PHE A 126 -11.31 -11.64 -4.51
CA PHE A 126 -10.03 -12.18 -4.98
C PHE A 126 -9.38 -11.28 -6.04
N ILE A 127 -10.15 -10.75 -7.00
CA ILE A 127 -9.64 -9.82 -8.03
C ILE A 127 -9.11 -8.55 -7.38
N ASN A 128 -9.84 -7.94 -6.44
CA ASN A 128 -9.36 -6.75 -5.74
C ASN A 128 -8.04 -7.03 -5.00
N GLY A 129 -7.97 -8.11 -4.22
CA GLY A 129 -6.81 -8.44 -3.41
C GLY A 129 -5.59 -8.95 -4.21
N SER A 130 -5.78 -9.38 -5.46
CA SER A 130 -4.69 -9.82 -6.34
C SER A 130 -4.35 -8.76 -7.39
N VAL A 131 -5.26 -8.49 -8.33
CA VAL A 131 -5.01 -7.57 -9.45
C VAL A 131 -4.89 -6.13 -8.95
N GLY A 132 -5.79 -5.68 -8.05
CA GLY A 132 -5.73 -4.32 -7.51
C GLY A 132 -4.41 -4.05 -6.80
N ILE A 133 -3.98 -4.97 -5.92
CA ILE A 133 -2.73 -4.81 -5.18
C ILE A 133 -1.49 -4.94 -6.08
N LEU A 134 -1.52 -5.85 -7.07
CA LEU A 134 -0.44 -5.96 -8.06
C LEU A 134 -0.24 -4.64 -8.82
N LEU A 135 -1.34 -4.03 -9.29
CA LEU A 135 -1.28 -2.76 -10.02
C LEU A 135 -0.79 -1.61 -9.13
N ILE A 136 -1.17 -1.57 -7.85
CA ILE A 136 -0.64 -0.59 -6.89
C ILE A 136 0.87 -0.77 -6.73
N GLY A 137 1.35 -2.00 -6.56
CA GLY A 137 2.78 -2.26 -6.48
C GLY A 137 3.52 -1.90 -7.76
N ALA A 138 2.94 -2.18 -8.93
CA ALA A 138 3.50 -1.77 -10.21
C ALA A 138 3.55 -0.24 -10.35
N ALA A 139 2.52 0.49 -9.88
CA ALA A 139 2.50 1.95 -9.84
C ALA A 139 3.60 2.52 -8.94
N VAL A 140 3.82 1.95 -7.75
CA VAL A 140 4.95 2.32 -6.86
C VAL A 140 6.29 2.01 -7.55
N GLY A 141 6.39 0.92 -8.29
CA GLY A 141 7.59 0.57 -9.07
C GLY A 141 8.01 1.65 -10.07
N THR A 142 7.06 2.43 -10.60
CA THR A 142 7.36 3.52 -11.53
C THR A 142 8.17 4.68 -10.91
N PHE A 143 8.22 4.78 -9.59
CA PHE A 143 9.09 5.73 -8.89
C PHE A 143 10.59 5.44 -9.14
N PHE A 144 10.90 4.21 -9.47
CA PHE A 144 12.26 3.74 -9.76
C PHE A 144 12.51 3.54 -11.25
N THR A 145 11.53 3.00 -11.97
CA THR A 145 11.68 2.65 -13.38
C THR A 145 11.27 3.78 -14.32
N GLY A 146 10.54 4.78 -13.82
CA GLY A 146 10.00 5.87 -14.61
C GLY A 146 8.77 5.51 -15.46
N SER A 147 8.14 6.52 -16.03
CA SER A 147 6.90 6.45 -16.81
C SER A 147 7.03 7.20 -18.14
N ASN A 148 6.17 6.87 -19.14
CA ASN A 148 6.26 7.39 -20.49
C ASN A 148 5.41 8.67 -20.67
N PHE A 149 5.80 9.75 -20.01
CA PHE A 149 5.17 11.06 -20.13
C PHE A 149 6.17 12.16 -20.45
N ARG A 150 5.69 13.29 -20.92
CA ARG A 150 6.45 14.54 -21.05
C ARG A 150 5.59 15.72 -20.66
N LEU A 151 6.21 16.79 -20.20
CA LEU A 151 5.60 18.08 -19.92
C LEU A 151 5.92 19.06 -21.03
N ASN A 152 4.94 19.88 -21.43
CA ASN A 152 5.22 21.01 -22.31
C ASN A 152 5.62 22.26 -21.48
N GLU A 153 5.90 23.36 -22.19
CA GLU A 153 6.28 24.64 -21.58
C GLU A 153 5.23 25.21 -20.59
N TYR A 154 3.96 24.81 -20.75
CA TYR A 154 2.84 25.19 -19.87
C TYR A 154 2.59 24.17 -18.76
N ASN A 155 3.47 23.17 -18.58
CA ASN A 155 3.33 22.07 -17.63
C ASN A 155 2.11 21.15 -17.90
N PHE A 156 1.56 21.13 -19.11
CA PHE A 156 0.57 20.12 -19.48
C PHE A 156 1.26 18.78 -19.76
N VAL A 157 0.59 17.71 -19.28
CA VAL A 157 1.10 16.33 -19.33
C VAL A 157 0.66 15.68 -20.64
N PHE A 158 1.60 15.07 -21.33
CA PHE A 158 1.38 14.24 -22.51
C PHE A 158 1.96 12.85 -22.29
N TRP A 159 1.11 11.85 -22.30
CA TRP A 159 1.53 10.45 -22.28
C TRP A 159 1.84 9.98 -23.70
N THR A 160 3.04 9.44 -23.89
CA THR A 160 3.51 8.99 -25.21
C THR A 160 3.07 7.56 -25.52
N ASN A 161 2.77 6.75 -24.49
CA ASN A 161 2.27 5.39 -24.65
C ASN A 161 0.73 5.36 -24.61
N PRO A 162 0.05 4.69 -25.54
CA PRO A 162 -1.43 4.58 -25.54
C PRO A 162 -2.00 3.82 -24.35
N LEU A 163 -1.22 2.94 -23.70
CA LEU A 163 -1.60 2.22 -22.48
C LEU A 163 -1.60 3.10 -21.22
N ARG A 164 -1.08 4.33 -21.31
CA ARG A 164 -1.15 5.36 -20.27
C ARG A 164 -1.00 4.82 -18.86
N GLY A 165 0.20 4.33 -18.56
CA GLY A 165 0.59 3.80 -17.25
C GLY A 165 0.40 2.30 -17.08
N LEU A 166 -0.49 1.63 -17.82
CA LEU A 166 -0.68 0.19 -17.70
C LEU A 166 0.55 -0.60 -18.20
N GLU A 167 1.33 -0.03 -19.12
CA GLU A 167 2.61 -0.59 -19.57
C GLU A 167 3.62 -0.78 -18.43
N ALA A 168 3.47 -0.07 -17.32
CA ALA A 168 4.32 -0.25 -16.14
C ALA A 168 4.23 -1.69 -15.58
N ALA A 169 3.09 -2.34 -15.69
CA ALA A 169 2.89 -3.71 -15.23
C ALA A 169 3.70 -4.75 -16.04
N PHE A 170 4.17 -4.41 -17.22
CA PHE A 170 5.01 -5.30 -18.05
C PHE A 170 6.52 -5.19 -17.75
N SER A 171 6.93 -4.23 -16.92
CA SER A 171 8.31 -4.17 -16.42
C SER A 171 8.53 -5.28 -15.38
N LEU A 172 9.61 -6.05 -15.53
CA LEU A 172 9.93 -7.14 -14.59
C LEU A 172 10.09 -6.62 -13.15
N PHE A 173 10.71 -5.45 -12.97
CA PHE A 173 10.87 -4.83 -11.65
C PHE A 173 9.50 -4.45 -11.05
N ASN A 174 8.66 -3.75 -11.81
CA ASN A 174 7.35 -3.31 -11.35
C ASN A 174 6.41 -4.49 -11.07
N LEU A 175 6.44 -5.49 -11.96
CA LEU A 175 5.68 -6.74 -11.76
C LEU A 175 6.13 -7.49 -10.50
N SER A 176 7.45 -7.59 -10.29
CA SER A 176 7.99 -8.24 -9.09
C SER A 176 7.62 -7.50 -7.82
N LEU A 177 7.67 -6.16 -7.82
CA LEU A 177 7.22 -5.36 -6.69
C LEU A 177 5.71 -5.53 -6.45
N GLY A 178 4.90 -5.60 -7.51
CA GLY A 178 3.47 -5.88 -7.42
C GLY A 178 3.18 -7.26 -6.84
N LEU A 179 3.87 -8.31 -7.30
CA LEU A 179 3.72 -9.68 -6.78
C LEU A 179 4.22 -9.79 -5.34
N PHE A 180 5.35 -9.16 -5.01
CA PHE A 180 5.81 -9.05 -3.62
C PHE A 180 4.74 -8.43 -2.73
N LEU A 181 4.12 -7.33 -3.16
CA LEU A 181 3.08 -6.66 -2.40
C LEU A 181 1.84 -7.52 -2.20
N VAL A 182 1.41 -8.28 -3.23
CA VAL A 182 0.31 -9.25 -3.11
C VAL A 182 0.62 -10.31 -2.04
N PHE A 183 1.80 -10.92 -2.07
CA PHE A 183 2.18 -11.94 -1.09
C PHE A 183 2.38 -11.35 0.31
N ASN A 184 2.96 -10.14 0.42
CA ASN A 184 3.07 -9.44 1.71
C ASN A 184 1.69 -9.14 2.31
N ALA A 185 0.74 -8.68 1.49
CA ALA A 185 -0.64 -8.47 1.91
C ALA A 185 -1.29 -9.76 2.42
N ARG A 186 -1.04 -10.90 1.77
CA ARG A 186 -1.53 -12.24 2.20
C ARG A 186 -0.90 -12.67 3.52
N ILE A 187 0.39 -12.40 3.74
CA ILE A 187 1.08 -12.66 5.02
C ILE A 187 0.40 -11.85 6.12
N LEU A 188 0.26 -10.54 5.93
CA LEU A 188 -0.39 -9.65 6.89
C LEU A 188 -1.86 -10.04 7.11
N GLY A 189 -2.59 -10.39 6.05
CA GLY A 189 -3.98 -10.84 6.12
C GLY A 189 -4.12 -12.11 6.95
N ALA A 190 -3.27 -13.11 6.73
CA ALA A 190 -3.27 -14.33 7.54
C ALA A 190 -2.93 -14.04 9.01
N MET A 191 -1.94 -13.15 9.28
CA MET A 191 -1.62 -12.73 10.65
C MET A 191 -2.80 -12.01 11.32
N TYR A 192 -3.52 -11.16 10.57
CA TYR A 192 -4.69 -10.46 11.08
C TYR A 192 -5.83 -11.42 11.41
N LEU A 193 -6.11 -12.39 10.56
CA LEU A 193 -7.11 -13.42 10.83
C LEU A 193 -6.78 -14.21 12.11
N VAL A 194 -5.50 -14.58 12.30
CA VAL A 194 -5.05 -15.24 13.56
C VAL A 194 -5.26 -14.33 14.78
N ASN A 195 -5.12 -13.03 14.63
CA ASN A 195 -5.33 -12.07 15.72
C ASN A 195 -6.81 -11.87 16.06
N ASN A 196 -7.70 -11.85 15.06
CA ASN A 196 -9.06 -11.34 15.17
C ASN A 196 -10.14 -12.42 15.29
N ILE A 197 -9.88 -13.67 14.87
CA ILE A 197 -10.86 -14.77 14.94
C ILE A 197 -10.69 -15.57 16.23
N ASP A 198 -11.81 -15.96 16.87
CA ASP A 198 -11.86 -16.98 17.91
C ASP A 198 -11.99 -18.37 17.25
N PHE A 199 -10.92 -19.15 17.32
CA PHE A 199 -10.84 -20.46 16.67
C PHE A 199 -11.37 -21.63 17.50
N LYS A 200 -12.07 -21.37 18.61
CA LYS A 200 -12.68 -22.47 19.41
C LYS A 200 -13.64 -23.29 18.56
N GLY A 201 -13.37 -24.58 18.45
CA GLY A 201 -14.09 -25.50 17.57
C GLY A 201 -13.73 -25.40 16.07
N HIS A 202 -12.72 -24.61 15.73
CA HIS A 202 -12.22 -24.41 14.36
C HIS A 202 -10.68 -24.45 14.29
N GLU A 203 -10.07 -25.36 15.05
CA GLU A 203 -8.61 -25.48 15.19
C GLU A 203 -7.92 -25.78 13.85
N GLU A 204 -8.61 -26.50 12.94
CA GLU A 204 -8.12 -26.75 11.59
C GLU A 204 -8.01 -25.45 10.75
N LEU A 205 -8.97 -24.53 10.91
CA LEU A 205 -8.90 -23.21 10.25
C LEU A 205 -7.71 -22.42 10.79
N GLU A 206 -7.46 -22.45 12.10
CA GLU A 206 -6.29 -21.82 12.70
C GLU A 206 -4.99 -22.38 12.12
N ALA A 207 -4.86 -23.71 12.08
CA ALA A 207 -3.68 -24.39 11.57
C ALA A 207 -3.42 -24.02 10.09
N ARG A 208 -4.47 -24.02 9.25
CA ARG A 208 -4.38 -23.59 7.86
C ARG A 208 -3.97 -22.13 7.73
N THR A 209 -4.51 -21.25 8.57
CA THR A 209 -4.22 -19.82 8.55
C THR A 209 -2.77 -19.55 8.96
N ARG A 210 -2.27 -20.18 10.01
CA ARG A 210 -0.85 -20.08 10.43
C ARG A 210 0.10 -20.63 9.37
N LYS A 211 -0.24 -21.75 8.72
CA LYS A 211 0.51 -22.31 7.60
C LYS A 211 0.56 -21.36 6.40
N ALA A 212 -0.54 -20.65 6.13
CA ALA A 212 -0.62 -19.69 5.04
C ALA A 212 0.40 -18.54 5.20
N VAL A 213 0.72 -18.13 6.44
CA VAL A 213 1.77 -17.13 6.70
C VAL A 213 3.12 -17.59 6.13
N LEU A 214 3.52 -18.84 6.40
CA LEU A 214 4.79 -19.38 5.91
C LEU A 214 4.82 -19.61 4.40
N VAL A 215 3.74 -20.17 3.86
CA VAL A 215 3.65 -20.43 2.42
C VAL A 215 3.76 -19.13 1.64
N ASN A 216 3.03 -18.09 2.06
CA ASN A 216 3.10 -16.80 1.38
C ASN A 216 4.43 -16.08 1.59
N LEU A 217 5.13 -16.28 2.72
CA LEU A 217 6.50 -15.79 2.90
C LEU A 217 7.44 -16.43 1.88
N ILE A 218 7.39 -17.75 1.72
CA ILE A 218 8.23 -18.46 0.75
C ILE A 218 7.95 -17.96 -0.67
N CYS A 219 6.68 -17.73 -1.01
CA CYS A 219 6.29 -17.16 -2.31
C CYS A 219 6.74 -15.70 -2.49
N ALA A 220 6.79 -14.91 -1.40
CA ALA A 220 7.21 -13.51 -1.43
C ALA A 220 8.73 -13.35 -1.61
N LEU A 221 9.54 -14.27 -1.05
CA LEU A 221 10.99 -14.16 -1.01
C LEU A 221 11.66 -13.94 -2.37
N PRO A 222 11.34 -14.69 -3.44
CA PRO A 222 11.97 -14.47 -4.75
C PRO A 222 11.78 -13.04 -5.26
N PHE A 223 10.57 -12.51 -5.12
CA PHE A 223 10.23 -11.16 -5.57
C PHE A 223 10.88 -10.10 -4.68
N LEU A 224 10.89 -10.30 -3.36
CA LEU A 224 11.58 -9.40 -2.43
C LEU A 224 13.08 -9.33 -2.72
N LEU A 225 13.74 -10.48 -2.89
CA LEU A 225 15.17 -10.54 -3.17
C LEU A 225 15.51 -9.90 -4.52
N TYR A 226 14.67 -10.13 -5.53
CA TYR A 226 14.84 -9.51 -6.83
C TYR A 226 14.69 -7.98 -6.75
N VAL A 227 13.64 -7.47 -6.07
CA VAL A 227 13.40 -6.03 -5.91
C VAL A 227 14.52 -5.37 -5.12
N LEU A 228 14.92 -5.94 -3.97
CA LEU A 228 16.02 -5.41 -3.17
C LEU A 228 17.35 -5.45 -3.93
N GLY A 229 17.66 -6.56 -4.58
CA GLY A 229 18.87 -6.69 -5.41
C GLY A 229 18.87 -5.66 -6.55
N SER A 230 17.73 -5.51 -7.23
CA SER A 230 17.62 -4.50 -8.29
C SER A 230 17.85 -3.08 -7.76
N LEU A 231 17.25 -2.70 -6.63
CA LEU A 231 17.43 -1.38 -6.02
C LEU A 231 18.89 -1.10 -5.61
N LEU A 232 19.67 -2.14 -5.30
CA LEU A 232 21.09 -1.98 -4.96
C LEU A 232 21.97 -1.75 -6.18
N PHE A 233 21.61 -2.31 -7.35
CA PHE A 233 22.50 -2.35 -8.52
C PHE A 233 21.96 -1.62 -9.75
N MET A 234 20.67 -1.26 -9.80
CA MET A 234 20.10 -0.58 -10.96
C MET A 234 20.56 0.87 -11.05
N ASP A 235 20.63 1.35 -12.28
CA ASP A 235 20.75 2.78 -12.55
C ASP A 235 19.48 3.49 -12.12
N GLY A 236 19.64 4.67 -11.56
CA GLY A 236 18.53 5.52 -11.15
C GLY A 236 18.62 6.91 -11.78
N PHE A 237 17.75 7.79 -11.36
CA PHE A 237 17.69 9.15 -11.87
C PHE A 237 18.19 10.13 -10.80
N GLY A 238 19.06 11.05 -11.20
CA GLY A 238 19.60 12.08 -10.32
C GLY A 238 19.40 13.46 -10.91
N VAL A 239 19.24 14.45 -10.06
CA VAL A 239 19.15 15.87 -10.42
C VAL A 239 20.45 16.54 -10.00
N ASP A 240 21.10 17.24 -10.92
CA ASP A 240 22.23 18.11 -10.57
C ASP A 240 21.69 19.32 -9.76
N PRO A 241 22.10 19.50 -8.51
CA PRO A 241 21.57 20.59 -7.66
C PRO A 241 21.95 21.99 -8.16
N LYS A 242 22.96 22.12 -9.03
CA LYS A 242 23.39 23.42 -9.57
C LYS A 242 22.65 23.79 -10.85
N THR A 243 22.45 22.83 -11.74
CA THR A 243 21.87 23.06 -13.07
C THR A 243 20.40 22.66 -13.16
N GLY A 244 19.91 21.84 -12.22
CA GLY A 244 18.56 21.24 -12.27
C GLY A 244 18.40 20.14 -13.33
N VAL A 245 19.49 19.79 -14.05
CA VAL A 245 19.47 18.79 -15.13
C VAL A 245 19.30 17.40 -14.54
N VAL A 246 18.32 16.65 -15.07
CA VAL A 246 18.09 15.25 -14.71
C VAL A 246 18.93 14.35 -15.60
N SER A 247 19.65 13.43 -14.98
CA SER A 247 20.48 12.44 -15.68
C SER A 247 20.36 11.06 -15.06
N VAL A 248 20.79 10.05 -15.80
CA VAL A 248 20.90 8.67 -15.27
C VAL A 248 22.19 8.56 -14.46
N VAL A 249 22.08 8.01 -13.26
CA VAL A 249 23.19 7.86 -12.29
C VAL A 249 23.27 6.40 -11.87
N SER A 250 24.43 5.79 -12.02
CA SER A 250 24.64 4.39 -11.64
C SER A 250 24.57 4.22 -10.12
N GLY A 251 23.88 3.19 -9.66
CA GLY A 251 23.74 2.86 -8.23
C GLY A 251 23.07 3.97 -7.38
N LYS A 252 22.23 4.80 -7.99
CA LYS A 252 21.62 5.98 -7.34
C LYS A 252 20.87 5.62 -6.06
N TYR A 253 20.08 4.55 -6.06
CA TYR A 253 19.24 4.20 -4.92
C TYR A 253 20.05 3.59 -3.78
N LEU A 254 21.11 2.84 -4.07
CA LEU A 254 22.08 2.41 -3.04
C LEU A 254 22.78 3.62 -2.43
N SER A 255 23.25 4.56 -3.27
CA SER A 255 23.88 5.80 -2.79
C SER A 255 22.92 6.59 -1.87
N ASN A 256 21.64 6.70 -2.25
CA ASN A 256 20.63 7.35 -1.41
C ASN A 256 20.45 6.64 -0.06
N LEU A 257 20.39 5.31 -0.06
CA LEU A 257 20.23 4.52 1.15
C LEU A 257 21.42 4.70 2.11
N LEU A 258 22.64 4.69 1.58
CA LEU A 258 23.86 4.90 2.37
C LEU A 258 24.03 6.33 2.86
N ALA A 259 23.57 7.32 2.08
CA ALA A 259 23.60 8.73 2.47
C ALA A 259 22.57 9.08 3.55
N MET A 260 21.59 8.21 3.80
CA MET A 260 20.53 8.41 4.80
C MET A 260 20.55 7.28 5.86
N PRO A 261 21.45 7.32 6.86
CA PRO A 261 21.59 6.22 7.82
C PRO A 261 20.29 5.85 8.57
N LEU A 262 19.44 6.84 8.88
CA LEU A 262 18.16 6.61 9.52
C LEU A 262 17.22 5.78 8.63
N VAL A 263 17.25 6.03 7.32
CA VAL A 263 16.43 5.28 6.34
C VAL A 263 16.93 3.84 6.20
N LEU A 264 18.24 3.63 6.27
CA LEU A 264 18.84 2.29 6.34
C LEU A 264 18.39 1.54 7.61
N VAL A 265 18.36 2.23 8.75
CA VAL A 265 17.83 1.65 10.01
C VAL A 265 16.36 1.28 9.86
N PHE A 266 15.53 2.13 9.22
CA PHE A 266 14.13 1.81 8.94
C PHE A 266 13.99 0.55 8.09
N LEU A 267 14.81 0.40 7.05
CA LEU A 267 14.80 -0.81 6.21
C LEU A 267 15.13 -2.05 7.02
N LEU A 268 16.26 -2.04 7.73
CA LEU A 268 16.73 -3.22 8.48
C LEU A 268 15.76 -3.58 9.61
N LEU A 269 15.34 -2.60 10.41
CA LEU A 269 14.38 -2.81 11.48
C LEU A 269 13.04 -3.29 10.93
N GLY A 270 12.58 -2.71 9.82
CA GLY A 270 11.33 -3.09 9.17
C GLY A 270 11.35 -4.55 8.72
N LEU A 271 12.42 -4.99 8.06
CA LEU A 271 12.58 -6.40 7.65
C LEU A 271 12.63 -7.34 8.85
N VAL A 272 13.37 -6.99 9.90
CA VAL A 272 13.44 -7.78 11.15
C VAL A 272 12.06 -7.90 11.79
N LEU A 273 11.28 -6.81 11.84
CA LEU A 273 9.93 -6.83 12.42
C LEU A 273 8.96 -7.68 11.61
N VAL A 274 9.01 -7.65 10.28
CA VAL A 274 8.20 -8.53 9.43
C VAL A 274 8.53 -9.99 9.71
N VAL A 275 9.81 -10.35 9.72
CA VAL A 275 10.26 -11.72 10.04
C VAL A 275 9.83 -12.11 11.46
N TRP A 276 9.97 -11.22 12.44
CA TRP A 276 9.53 -11.48 13.81
C TRP A 276 8.00 -11.69 13.89
N GLY A 277 7.21 -10.93 13.12
CA GLY A 277 5.76 -11.13 12.99
C GLY A 277 5.43 -12.53 12.46
N VAL A 278 6.15 -12.99 11.43
CA VAL A 278 6.01 -14.35 10.89
C VAL A 278 6.38 -15.39 11.96
N VAL A 279 7.53 -15.26 12.61
CA VAL A 279 8.00 -16.20 13.64
C VAL A 279 7.02 -16.30 14.80
N THR A 280 6.51 -15.16 15.29
CA THR A 280 5.55 -15.13 16.40
C THR A 280 4.23 -15.80 16.04
N THR A 281 3.74 -15.60 14.81
CA THR A 281 2.47 -16.17 14.37
C THR A 281 2.58 -17.64 14.00
N ALA A 282 3.60 -18.01 13.21
CA ALA A 282 3.68 -19.35 12.63
C ALA A 282 4.33 -20.38 13.56
N PHE A 283 5.35 -19.98 14.35
CA PHE A 283 6.14 -20.93 15.16
C PHE A 283 5.87 -20.82 16.65
N ARG A 284 5.58 -19.61 17.16
CA ARG A 284 5.37 -19.39 18.61
C ARG A 284 3.90 -19.49 19.03
N GLY A 285 2.99 -19.71 18.10
CA GLY A 285 1.54 -19.81 18.38
C GLY A 285 0.89 -18.53 18.91
N LYS A 286 1.59 -17.38 18.87
CA LYS A 286 1.05 -16.10 19.36
C LYS A 286 0.16 -15.43 18.29
N ASN A 287 -0.75 -14.56 18.76
CA ASN A 287 -1.73 -13.89 17.90
C ASN A 287 -1.35 -12.43 17.55
N ASN A 288 -0.26 -11.90 18.10
CA ASN A 288 0.13 -10.49 17.97
C ASN A 288 1.13 -10.21 16.84
N GLY A 289 1.41 -11.19 15.96
CA GLY A 289 2.38 -11.05 14.88
C GLY A 289 2.04 -9.95 13.89
N ILE A 290 0.75 -9.67 13.67
CA ILE A 290 0.27 -8.61 12.78
C ILE A 290 0.82 -7.22 13.15
N TRP A 291 0.97 -6.92 14.44
CA TRP A 291 1.46 -5.62 14.88
C TRP A 291 2.94 -5.41 14.58
N PHE A 292 3.75 -6.48 14.69
CA PHE A 292 5.15 -6.46 14.27
C PHE A 292 5.28 -6.41 12.75
N GLY A 293 4.55 -7.28 12.04
CA GLY A 293 4.56 -7.31 10.57
C GLY A 293 4.04 -6.02 9.96
N GLY A 294 3.01 -5.41 10.56
CA GLY A 294 2.44 -4.14 10.13
C GLY A 294 3.41 -2.98 10.31
N LEU A 295 3.98 -2.81 11.51
CA LEU A 295 4.99 -1.78 11.75
C LEU A 295 6.21 -1.97 10.85
N GLY A 296 6.65 -3.22 10.65
CA GLY A 296 7.73 -3.54 9.73
C GLY A 296 7.42 -3.13 8.30
N THR A 297 6.20 -3.41 7.81
CA THR A 297 5.75 -3.00 6.47
C THR A 297 5.73 -1.47 6.33
N VAL A 298 5.28 -0.73 7.36
CA VAL A 298 5.29 0.74 7.35
C VAL A 298 6.72 1.27 7.23
N LEU A 299 7.66 0.75 8.00
CA LEU A 299 9.06 1.20 7.96
C LEU A 299 9.73 0.91 6.60
N VAL A 300 9.49 -0.27 6.03
CA VAL A 300 9.99 -0.60 4.68
C VAL A 300 9.33 0.29 3.62
N GLY A 301 8.03 0.54 3.72
CA GLY A 301 7.31 1.45 2.83
C GLY A 301 7.88 2.87 2.87
N MET A 302 8.11 3.42 4.06
CA MET A 302 8.75 4.74 4.21
C MET A 302 10.14 4.77 3.58
N THR A 303 10.93 3.70 3.74
CA THR A 303 12.24 3.58 3.09
C THR A 303 12.12 3.69 1.57
N VAL A 304 11.17 2.97 0.96
CA VAL A 304 10.92 2.97 -0.49
C VAL A 304 10.63 4.40 -0.98
N PHE A 305 9.73 5.12 -0.32
CA PHE A 305 9.40 6.50 -0.67
C PHE A 305 10.59 7.45 -0.45
N PHE A 306 11.33 7.31 0.64
CA PHE A 306 12.44 8.20 0.96
C PHE A 306 13.61 8.06 -0.02
N ILE A 307 13.98 6.84 -0.41
CA ILE A 307 15.05 6.65 -1.40
C ILE A 307 14.63 7.11 -2.81
N ALA A 308 13.33 7.13 -3.10
CA ALA A 308 12.79 7.61 -4.38
C ALA A 308 12.74 9.15 -4.46
N GLY A 309 12.55 9.87 -3.36
CA GLY A 309 12.28 11.32 -3.41
C GLY A 309 13.35 12.24 -2.81
N PHE A 310 14.19 11.73 -1.89
CA PHE A 310 15.25 12.52 -1.28
C PHE A 310 16.57 12.46 -2.05
N ASN A 311 17.56 13.27 -1.61
CA ASN A 311 18.93 13.34 -2.16
C ASN A 311 18.97 13.66 -3.67
N ASN A 312 18.25 14.70 -4.09
CA ASN A 312 18.21 15.14 -5.49
C ASN A 312 17.80 14.00 -6.43
N THR A 313 16.76 13.27 -6.08
CA THR A 313 16.18 12.18 -6.85
C THR A 313 14.80 12.61 -7.33
N PRO A 314 14.49 12.52 -8.64
CA PRO A 314 13.13 12.70 -9.10
C PRO A 314 12.30 11.45 -8.70
N PHE A 315 11.30 11.66 -7.87
CA PHE A 315 10.46 10.57 -7.40
C PHE A 315 9.49 10.01 -8.45
N TYR A 316 9.27 10.76 -9.53
CA TYR A 316 8.48 10.28 -10.68
C TYR A 316 9.22 10.61 -11.98
N PRO A 317 10.15 9.73 -12.39
CA PRO A 317 10.99 9.98 -13.57
C PRO A 317 10.21 9.84 -14.88
N SER A 318 10.52 10.68 -15.84
CA SER A 318 10.04 10.54 -17.21
C SER A 318 11.07 9.81 -18.07
N LYS A 319 10.61 8.74 -18.77
CA LYS A 319 11.39 8.03 -19.79
C LYS A 319 11.33 8.70 -21.17
N ALA A 320 10.25 9.43 -21.44
CA ALA A 320 10.05 10.07 -22.73
C ALA A 320 10.86 11.37 -22.86
N ASP A 321 11.09 12.05 -21.73
CA ASP A 321 11.90 13.26 -21.62
C ASP A 321 12.40 13.41 -20.18
N LEU A 322 13.69 13.19 -19.95
CA LEU A 322 14.27 13.21 -18.61
C LEU A 322 14.03 14.53 -17.88
N GLN A 323 13.98 15.67 -18.62
CA GLN A 323 13.80 16.98 -18.01
C GLN A 323 12.35 17.23 -17.54
N SER A 324 11.41 16.43 -18.02
CA SER A 324 10.02 16.40 -17.52
C SER A 324 9.84 15.63 -16.20
N SER A 325 10.91 15.05 -15.65
CA SER A 325 10.85 14.27 -14.41
C SER A 325 10.43 15.12 -13.22
N LEU A 326 9.61 14.53 -12.33
CA LEU A 326 9.06 15.22 -11.17
C LEU A 326 9.88 14.96 -9.91
N THR A 327 10.26 16.06 -9.25
CA THR A 327 10.92 16.07 -7.94
C THR A 327 9.97 16.59 -6.88
N ILE A 328 10.29 16.40 -5.61
CA ILE A 328 9.53 16.98 -4.50
C ILE A 328 9.53 18.52 -4.55
N TYR A 329 10.44 19.12 -5.31
CA TYR A 329 10.58 20.57 -5.44
C TYR A 329 9.75 21.14 -6.60
N ASN A 330 9.82 20.53 -7.80
CA ASN A 330 9.13 21.03 -8.98
C ASN A 330 7.68 20.56 -9.12
N ALA A 331 7.28 19.53 -8.36
CA ALA A 331 5.92 18.99 -8.37
C ALA A 331 5.04 19.53 -7.26
N SER A 332 5.62 20.22 -6.27
CA SER A 332 4.89 20.69 -5.09
C SER A 332 3.96 21.87 -5.36
N SER A 333 3.03 22.03 -4.45
CA SER A 333 2.15 23.19 -4.35
C SER A 333 2.91 24.45 -3.90
N SER A 334 2.21 25.58 -3.87
CA SER A 334 2.79 26.87 -3.42
C SER A 334 3.15 26.86 -1.93
N HIS A 335 4.06 27.75 -1.52
CA HIS A 335 4.41 27.96 -0.12
C HIS A 335 3.16 28.20 0.75
N TYR A 336 2.22 29.02 0.26
CA TYR A 336 0.97 29.33 0.96
C TYR A 336 0.15 28.05 1.21
N THR A 337 -0.07 27.25 0.17
CA THR A 337 -0.84 25.98 0.27
C THR A 337 -0.18 25.02 1.24
N LEU A 338 1.13 24.78 1.10
CA LEU A 338 1.86 23.88 2.01
C LEU A 338 1.80 24.35 3.46
N THR A 339 1.88 25.68 3.69
CA THR A 339 1.75 26.28 5.03
C THR A 339 0.37 26.03 5.63
N VAL A 340 -0.71 26.32 4.89
CA VAL A 340 -2.08 26.12 5.36
C VAL A 340 -2.34 24.65 5.66
N MET A 341 -1.94 23.76 4.75
CA MET A 341 -2.05 22.31 4.94
C MET A 341 -1.28 21.84 6.18
N SER A 342 -0.10 22.40 6.46
CA SER A 342 0.69 22.04 7.65
C SER A 342 -0.02 22.40 8.96
N TYR A 343 -0.79 23.47 8.99
CA TYR A 343 -1.65 23.78 10.14
C TYR A 343 -2.82 22.78 10.26
N VAL A 344 -3.44 22.41 9.14
CA VAL A 344 -4.50 21.38 9.12
C VAL A 344 -3.93 20.02 9.54
N ALA A 345 -2.71 19.70 9.15
CA ALA A 345 -2.05 18.44 9.52
C ALA A 345 -1.86 18.26 11.04
N LEU A 346 -1.90 19.31 11.83
CA LEU A 346 -1.89 19.21 13.31
C LEU A 346 -3.12 18.47 13.87
N ILE A 347 -4.19 18.34 13.08
CA ILE A 347 -5.37 17.56 13.46
C ILE A 347 -5.15 16.05 13.23
N ILE A 348 -4.21 15.66 12.35
CA ILE A 348 -3.96 14.25 12.00
C ILE A 348 -3.70 13.36 13.24
N PRO A 349 -2.88 13.75 14.23
CA PRO A 349 -2.68 12.95 15.44
C PRO A 349 -3.98 12.67 16.21
N LEU A 350 -4.91 13.61 16.26
CA LEU A 350 -6.22 13.45 16.91
C LEU A 350 -7.08 12.42 16.13
N VAL A 351 -7.08 12.53 14.80
CA VAL A 351 -7.79 11.56 13.93
C VAL A 351 -7.19 10.16 14.07
N LEU A 352 -5.86 10.04 14.09
CA LEU A 352 -5.19 8.76 14.30
C LEU A 352 -5.50 8.16 15.68
N ALA A 353 -5.51 8.98 16.73
CA ALA A 353 -5.90 8.54 18.08
C ALA A 353 -7.33 8.02 18.09
N TYR A 354 -8.27 8.71 17.42
CA TYR A 354 -9.65 8.26 17.26
C TYR A 354 -9.73 6.93 16.48
N ILE A 355 -9.04 6.81 15.36
CA ILE A 355 -8.99 5.56 14.57
C ILE A 355 -8.46 4.41 15.43
N ILE A 356 -7.37 4.62 16.17
CA ILE A 356 -6.79 3.61 17.06
C ILE A 356 -7.79 3.22 18.17
N TYR A 357 -8.49 4.19 18.75
CA TYR A 357 -9.51 3.95 19.75
C TYR A 357 -10.65 3.10 19.19
N VAL A 358 -11.24 3.49 18.07
CA VAL A 358 -12.33 2.73 17.41
C VAL A 358 -11.85 1.34 17.00
N TRP A 359 -10.64 1.21 16.44
CA TRP A 359 -10.08 -0.09 16.10
C TRP A 359 -10.00 -1.02 17.32
N ARG A 360 -9.50 -0.50 18.45
CA ARG A 360 -9.43 -1.27 19.70
C ARG A 360 -10.81 -1.69 20.21
N LEU A 361 -11.82 -0.83 20.08
CA LEU A 361 -13.20 -1.18 20.44
C LEU A 361 -13.75 -2.28 19.54
N MET A 362 -13.55 -2.18 18.24
CA MET A 362 -14.03 -3.19 17.28
C MET A 362 -13.35 -4.56 17.48
N ASP A 363 -12.08 -4.57 17.87
CA ASP A 363 -11.29 -5.79 18.07
C ASP A 363 -11.26 -6.24 19.55
N ALA A 364 -11.97 -5.55 20.44
CA ALA A 364 -12.07 -5.93 21.88
C ALA A 364 -12.65 -7.33 22.07
N ARG A 365 -13.55 -7.75 21.15
CA ARG A 365 -14.05 -9.11 21.07
C ARG A 365 -13.66 -9.72 19.73
N LYS A 366 -13.07 -10.91 19.80
CA LYS A 366 -12.76 -11.71 18.61
C LYS A 366 -14.05 -12.18 17.96
N ILE A 367 -14.05 -12.29 16.64
CA ILE A 367 -15.18 -12.83 15.89
C ILE A 367 -15.31 -14.32 16.20
N SER A 368 -16.50 -14.73 16.68
CA SER A 368 -16.82 -16.11 17.03
C SER A 368 -17.89 -16.70 16.11
N ALA A 369 -17.97 -18.04 16.08
CA ALA A 369 -19.01 -18.75 15.34
C ALA A 369 -20.42 -18.35 15.82
N ALA A 370 -20.61 -18.18 17.14
CA ALA A 370 -21.89 -17.77 17.72
C ALA A 370 -22.35 -16.40 17.21
N GLU A 371 -21.42 -15.45 17.00
CA GLU A 371 -21.74 -14.12 16.48
C GLU A 371 -22.23 -14.20 15.03
N VAL A 372 -21.58 -15.02 14.20
CA VAL A 372 -21.88 -15.13 12.76
C VAL A 372 -23.13 -15.94 12.46
N THR A 373 -23.59 -16.82 13.40
CA THR A 373 -24.78 -17.65 13.25
C THR A 373 -25.97 -17.19 14.10
N GLY A 374 -25.79 -16.19 14.98
CA GLY A 374 -26.82 -15.66 15.88
C GLY A 374 -27.88 -14.79 15.19
N GLU A 375 -28.77 -14.19 16.00
CA GLU A 375 -29.84 -13.32 15.51
C GLU A 375 -29.35 -12.11 14.70
N GLN A 376 -28.11 -11.66 14.94
CA GLN A 376 -27.48 -10.55 14.22
C GLN A 376 -26.77 -10.99 12.91
N ALA A 377 -26.83 -12.26 12.53
CA ALA A 377 -26.18 -12.77 11.33
C ALA A 377 -26.63 -12.06 10.02
N ASN A 378 -27.86 -11.52 10.01
CA ASN A 378 -28.42 -10.78 8.86
C ASN A 378 -27.85 -9.34 8.74
N GLU A 379 -27.22 -8.81 9.77
CA GLU A 379 -26.59 -7.49 9.79
C GLU A 379 -25.08 -7.56 9.46
N MET A 380 -24.57 -8.80 9.32
CA MET A 380 -23.16 -9.07 9.05
C MET A 380 -22.88 -9.26 7.55
N TYR A 381 -21.58 -9.14 7.16
CA TYR A 381 -21.11 -9.32 5.79
C TYR A 381 -21.26 -10.76 5.27
#